data_b48e7fd57552e25c85287769b15422a9
#
_entry.id   b48e7fd57552e25c85287769b15422a9
#
_cell.length_a   1.000
_cell.length_b   1.000
_cell.length_c   1.000
_cell.angle_alpha   90.00
_cell.angle_beta   90.00
_cell.angle_gamma   90.00
#
_symmetry.space_group_name_H-M   'P 1'
#
loop_
_entity.id
_entity.type
_entity.pdbx_description
1 polymer ?
#
loop_
_entity_poly.entity_id
_entity_poly.type
_entity_poly.pdbx_seq_one_letter_code
_entity_poly.pdbx_strand_id
1 'polypeptide(L)'
;MSSSPSAPPPSSGKPAAVRLIELDGLRGLAAVVVLIHHALETVPALAEVGARPGTVPTGTFNRILTQSPLHLLWAGHEAVLIFFVLSGVALTYPVARRHAQGRRFDWVDYAPRRFVRLWLPAAAPTPFAVIAMLLVPRSEDPALGHWMTVTHPVGLGARQMLMEYLLIPKHAYRNTVLWSLHAEAIFSFVLPLMILGVALCARWRISWLPVVAALA
;
A
#
# COMPACT_ATOMS: atom_id res chain seq x y z
N MET A 1 -64.48 -24.13 -1.29
CA MET A 1 -63.49 -23.47 -0.37
C MET A 1 -62.11 -23.61 -0.99
N SER A 2 -61.66 -22.55 -1.68
CA SER A 2 -60.39 -22.52 -2.38
C SER A 2 -59.37 -21.80 -1.47
N SER A 3 -58.37 -22.52 -0.95
CA SER A 3 -57.27 -21.98 -0.16
C SER A 3 -56.18 -21.45 -1.10
N SER A 4 -56.04 -20.12 -1.18
CA SER A 4 -54.92 -19.47 -1.87
C SER A 4 -53.58 -19.77 -1.15
N PRO A 5 -52.55 -20.13 -1.88
CA PRO A 5 -51.22 -20.32 -1.27
C PRO A 5 -50.67 -18.97 -0.79
N SER A 6 -50.24 -18.92 0.46
CA SER A 6 -49.58 -17.76 1.06
C SER A 6 -48.20 -17.52 0.41
N ALA A 7 -47.95 -16.29 -0.02
CA ALA A 7 -46.67 -15.88 -0.58
C ALA A 7 -45.52 -16.09 0.44
N PRO A 8 -44.35 -16.55 0.00
CA PRO A 8 -43.21 -16.72 0.89
C PRO A 8 -42.75 -15.37 1.46
N PRO A 9 -42.26 -15.33 2.72
CA PRO A 9 -41.79 -14.09 3.34
C PRO A 9 -40.57 -13.52 2.56
N PRO A 10 -40.46 -12.19 2.47
CA PRO A 10 -39.30 -11.55 1.78
C PRO A 10 -38.02 -11.98 2.42
N SER A 11 -37.09 -12.50 1.60
CA SER A 11 -35.75 -12.87 2.03
C SER A 11 -35.06 -11.65 2.65
N SER A 12 -34.66 -11.76 3.92
CA SER A 12 -33.87 -10.75 4.62
C SER A 12 -32.47 -10.71 4.00
N GLY A 13 -32.36 -10.18 2.79
CA GLY A 13 -31.09 -9.94 2.13
C GLY A 13 -30.25 -8.99 3.00
N LYS A 14 -29.10 -9.46 3.49
CA LYS A 14 -28.10 -8.58 4.11
C LYS A 14 -27.87 -7.42 3.13
N PRO A 15 -27.93 -6.14 3.57
CA PRO A 15 -27.69 -5.02 2.69
C PRO A 15 -26.33 -5.21 2.02
N ALA A 16 -26.32 -5.25 0.69
CA ALA A 16 -25.11 -5.40 -0.11
C ALA A 16 -24.13 -4.33 0.34
N ALA A 17 -22.90 -4.75 0.65
CA ALA A 17 -21.83 -3.82 0.95
C ALA A 17 -21.68 -2.89 -0.26
N VAL A 18 -21.82 -1.58 -0.06
CA VAL A 18 -21.57 -0.59 -1.12
C VAL A 18 -20.10 -0.75 -1.53
N ARG A 19 -19.89 -1.31 -2.69
CA ARG A 19 -18.56 -1.45 -3.28
C ARG A 19 -18.29 -0.19 -4.06
N LEU A 20 -17.22 0.49 -3.69
CA LEU A 20 -16.77 1.70 -4.37
C LEU A 20 -15.89 1.27 -5.57
N ILE A 21 -16.56 0.86 -6.65
CA ILE A 21 -15.90 0.29 -7.86
C ILE A 21 -14.89 1.28 -8.45
N GLU A 22 -15.18 2.58 -8.38
CA GLU A 22 -14.32 3.65 -8.87
C GLU A 22 -12.98 3.67 -8.11
N LEU A 23 -13.00 3.45 -6.79
CA LEU A 23 -11.79 3.39 -5.97
C LEU A 23 -10.99 2.11 -6.25
N ASP A 24 -11.66 1.00 -6.55
CA ASP A 24 -10.98 -0.25 -6.95
C ASP A 24 -10.30 -0.07 -8.32
N GLY A 25 -10.93 0.63 -9.27
CA GLY A 25 -10.34 0.98 -10.56
C GLY A 25 -9.10 1.88 -10.43
N LEU A 26 -9.17 2.91 -9.59
CA LEU A 26 -8.05 3.80 -9.34
C LEU A 26 -6.86 3.06 -8.66
N ARG A 27 -7.13 2.12 -7.77
CA ARG A 27 -6.11 1.23 -7.20
C ARG A 27 -5.45 0.38 -8.26
N GLY A 28 -6.24 -0.18 -9.18
CA GLY A 28 -5.72 -0.97 -10.30
C GLY A 28 -4.77 -0.16 -11.17
N LEU A 29 -5.15 1.08 -11.51
CA LEU A 29 -4.31 1.99 -12.28
C LEU A 29 -3.01 2.32 -11.54
N ALA A 30 -3.10 2.67 -10.26
CA ALA A 30 -1.92 2.95 -9.43
C ALA A 30 -0.99 1.73 -9.34
N ALA A 31 -1.53 0.50 -9.27
CA ALA A 31 -0.73 -0.73 -9.28
C ALA A 31 0.06 -0.91 -10.58
N VAL A 32 -0.54 -0.59 -11.73
CA VAL A 32 0.14 -0.63 -13.04
C VAL A 32 1.27 0.39 -13.08
N VAL A 33 1.05 1.62 -12.61
CA VAL A 33 2.09 2.65 -12.53
C VAL A 33 3.27 2.20 -11.66
N VAL A 34 3.01 1.62 -10.48
CA VAL A 34 4.05 1.08 -9.59
C VAL A 34 4.82 -0.06 -10.26
N LEU A 35 4.13 -0.95 -10.98
CA LEU A 35 4.78 -2.04 -11.72
C LEU A 35 5.73 -1.51 -12.80
N ILE A 36 5.27 -0.54 -13.59
CA ILE A 36 6.08 0.11 -14.63
C ILE A 36 7.28 0.82 -13.99
N HIS A 37 7.07 1.53 -12.87
CA HIS A 37 8.13 2.21 -12.13
C HIS A 37 9.25 1.24 -11.77
N HIS A 38 8.94 0.16 -11.06
CA HIS A 38 9.95 -0.82 -10.66
C HIS A 38 10.61 -1.52 -11.86
N ALA A 39 9.89 -1.74 -12.94
CA ALA A 39 10.47 -2.29 -14.16
C ALA A 39 11.48 -1.31 -14.80
N LEU A 40 11.19 -0.01 -14.81
CA LEU A 40 12.09 1.00 -15.36
C LEU A 40 13.31 1.28 -14.45
N GLU A 41 13.16 1.15 -13.13
CA GLU A 41 14.28 1.27 -12.18
C GLU A 41 15.33 0.17 -12.34
N THR A 42 14.99 -0.98 -12.96
CA THR A 42 15.98 -2.00 -13.31
C THR A 42 16.95 -1.55 -14.41
N VAL A 43 16.62 -0.47 -15.13
CA VAL A 43 17.50 0.13 -16.14
C VAL A 43 18.42 1.15 -15.46
N PRO A 44 19.75 0.89 -15.33
CA PRO A 44 20.66 1.74 -14.56
C PRO A 44 20.63 3.21 -14.99
N ALA A 45 20.52 3.45 -16.30
CA ALA A 45 20.49 4.81 -16.86
C ALA A 45 19.25 5.63 -16.44
N LEU A 46 18.10 4.99 -16.17
CA LEU A 46 16.89 5.65 -15.69
C LEU A 46 16.92 5.82 -14.17
N ALA A 47 17.32 4.78 -13.45
CA ALA A 47 17.46 4.81 -12.00
C ALA A 47 18.45 5.89 -11.53
N GLU A 48 19.58 6.06 -12.24
CA GLU A 48 20.60 7.07 -11.91
C GLU A 48 20.06 8.50 -12.07
N VAL A 49 19.25 8.77 -13.09
CA VAL A 49 18.61 10.10 -13.28
C VAL A 49 17.65 10.40 -12.12
N GLY A 50 16.89 9.41 -11.66
CA GLY A 50 16.01 9.54 -10.50
C GLY A 50 16.78 9.81 -9.21
N ALA A 51 17.86 9.06 -8.96
CA ALA A 51 18.67 9.18 -7.75
C ALA A 51 19.57 10.43 -7.74
N ARG A 52 20.12 10.81 -8.91
CA ARG A 52 21.14 11.89 -9.05
C ARG A 52 20.89 12.70 -10.32
N PRO A 53 19.83 13.49 -10.37
CA PRO A 53 19.42 14.21 -11.60
C PRO A 53 20.49 15.18 -12.15
N GLY A 54 21.39 15.65 -11.30
CA GLY A 54 22.46 16.57 -11.71
C GLY A 54 23.63 15.91 -12.45
N THR A 55 23.76 14.58 -12.43
CA THR A 55 24.88 13.86 -13.06
C THR A 55 24.66 13.56 -14.54
N VAL A 56 23.42 13.65 -15.01
CA VAL A 56 23.04 13.33 -16.39
C VAL A 56 22.84 14.63 -17.21
N PRO A 57 23.46 14.75 -18.39
CA PRO A 57 23.35 15.95 -19.23
C PRO A 57 21.89 16.31 -19.56
N THR A 58 21.61 17.61 -19.63
CA THR A 58 20.31 18.13 -20.10
C THR A 58 20.08 17.72 -21.55
N GLY A 59 18.84 17.35 -21.88
CA GLY A 59 18.47 16.98 -23.26
C GLY A 59 18.65 15.50 -23.60
N THR A 60 19.22 14.69 -22.71
CA THR A 60 19.21 13.24 -22.93
C THR A 60 17.81 12.66 -22.81
N PHE A 61 17.52 11.62 -23.58
CA PHE A 61 16.22 10.94 -23.55
C PHE A 61 15.83 10.50 -22.12
N ASN A 62 16.77 9.93 -21.37
CA ASN A 62 16.55 9.49 -20.00
C ASN A 62 16.11 10.64 -19.07
N ARG A 63 16.74 11.82 -19.23
CA ARG A 63 16.40 13.00 -18.43
C ARG A 63 15.05 13.58 -18.83
N ILE A 64 14.72 13.59 -20.13
CA ILE A 64 13.40 14.00 -20.61
C ILE A 64 12.32 13.08 -20.03
N LEU A 65 12.53 11.77 -20.07
CA LEU A 65 11.57 10.80 -19.57
C LEU A 65 11.35 10.91 -18.05
N THR A 66 12.40 11.21 -17.28
CA THR A 66 12.33 11.27 -15.81
C THR A 66 11.96 12.64 -15.24
N GLN A 67 12.26 13.73 -15.95
CA GLN A 67 12.08 15.11 -15.45
C GLN A 67 11.05 15.93 -16.24
N SER A 68 10.29 15.31 -17.12
CA SER A 68 9.16 15.92 -17.82
C SER A 68 7.84 15.37 -17.28
N PRO A 69 6.68 15.92 -17.70
CA PRO A 69 5.37 15.34 -17.37
C PRO A 69 5.20 13.87 -17.77
N LEU A 70 6.05 13.33 -18.65
CA LEU A 70 6.06 11.90 -18.98
C LEU A 70 6.37 11.01 -17.77
N HIS A 71 7.07 11.55 -16.77
CA HIS A 71 7.29 10.84 -15.50
C HIS A 71 6.00 10.38 -14.83
N LEU A 72 4.88 11.08 -15.01
CA LEU A 72 3.58 10.69 -14.47
C LEU A 72 3.12 9.30 -14.91
N LEU A 73 3.59 8.80 -16.06
CA LEU A 73 3.25 7.47 -16.55
C LEU A 73 3.90 6.34 -15.72
N TRP A 74 4.92 6.68 -14.94
CA TRP A 74 5.65 5.73 -14.09
C TRP A 74 6.08 6.34 -12.74
N ALA A 75 5.33 7.32 -12.26
CA ALA A 75 5.50 8.00 -10.97
C ALA A 75 5.09 7.08 -9.81
N GLY A 76 5.92 6.08 -9.51
CA GLY A 76 5.62 5.02 -8.55
C GLY A 76 5.42 5.52 -7.12
N HIS A 77 6.20 6.49 -6.67
CA HIS A 77 6.05 7.08 -5.33
C HIS A 77 4.71 7.77 -5.16
N GLU A 78 4.30 8.56 -6.15
CA GLU A 78 3.00 9.25 -6.17
C GLU A 78 1.84 8.24 -6.23
N ALA A 79 2.01 7.18 -7.00
CA ALA A 79 1.02 6.09 -7.05
C ALA A 79 0.87 5.38 -5.68
N VAL A 80 1.96 5.19 -4.93
CA VAL A 80 1.91 4.64 -3.57
C VAL A 80 1.19 5.61 -2.61
N LEU A 81 1.38 6.92 -2.72
CA LEU A 81 0.62 7.89 -1.94
C LEU A 81 -0.89 7.80 -2.23
N ILE A 82 -1.27 7.62 -3.50
CA ILE A 82 -2.67 7.35 -3.88
C ILE A 82 -3.18 6.09 -3.18
N PHE A 83 -2.40 5.01 -3.15
CA PHE A 83 -2.75 3.80 -2.40
C PHE A 83 -3.02 4.08 -0.93
N PHE A 84 -2.18 4.86 -0.25
CA PHE A 84 -2.38 5.19 1.16
C PHE A 84 -3.65 5.98 1.39
N VAL A 85 -3.94 6.98 0.54
CA VAL A 85 -5.19 7.75 0.62
C VAL A 85 -6.40 6.84 0.42
N LEU A 86 -6.39 6.01 -0.63
CA LEU A 86 -7.48 5.08 -0.93
C LEU A 86 -7.66 4.02 0.17
N SER A 87 -6.57 3.54 0.77
CA SER A 87 -6.62 2.65 1.93
C SER A 87 -7.24 3.35 3.12
N GLY A 88 -6.85 4.59 3.40
CA GLY A 88 -7.47 5.41 4.45
C GLY A 88 -8.97 5.54 4.27
N VAL A 89 -9.45 5.90 3.08
CA VAL A 89 -10.88 6.00 2.77
C VAL A 89 -11.58 4.66 2.96
N ALA A 90 -11.03 3.58 2.39
CA ALA A 90 -11.62 2.24 2.48
C ALA A 90 -11.70 1.70 3.92
N LEU A 91 -10.80 2.13 4.80
CA LEU A 91 -10.78 1.73 6.21
C LEU A 91 -11.72 2.56 7.07
N THR A 92 -11.77 3.87 6.83
CA THR A 92 -12.58 4.80 7.65
C THR A 92 -14.05 4.78 7.26
N TYR A 93 -14.37 4.59 5.97
CA TYR A 93 -15.74 4.59 5.47
C TYR A 93 -16.68 3.59 6.17
N PRO A 94 -16.35 2.30 6.35
CA PRO A 94 -17.20 1.35 7.07
C PRO A 94 -17.42 1.73 8.54
N VAL A 95 -16.41 2.32 9.18
CA VAL A 95 -16.48 2.78 10.58
C VAL A 95 -17.43 3.96 10.69
N ALA A 96 -17.25 4.98 9.85
CA ALA A 96 -18.10 6.17 9.81
C ALA A 96 -19.56 5.81 9.50
N ARG A 97 -19.78 4.92 8.52
CA ARG A 97 -21.13 4.45 8.16
C ARG A 97 -21.82 3.73 9.31
N ARG A 98 -21.12 2.82 10.02
CA ARG A 98 -21.70 2.14 11.19
C ARG A 98 -21.99 3.12 12.31
N HIS A 99 -21.12 4.06 12.56
CA HIS A 99 -21.34 5.10 13.55
C HIS A 99 -22.58 5.95 13.22
N ALA A 100 -22.72 6.38 11.98
CA ALA A 100 -23.91 7.11 11.52
C ALA A 100 -25.23 6.32 11.69
N GLN A 101 -25.15 4.98 11.67
CA GLN A 101 -26.28 4.07 11.92
C GLN A 101 -26.49 3.76 13.42
N GLY A 102 -25.76 4.40 14.35
CA GLY A 102 -25.79 4.12 15.77
C GLY A 102 -25.22 2.75 16.18
N ARG A 103 -24.48 2.10 15.29
CA ARG A 103 -23.91 0.75 15.50
C ARG A 103 -22.44 0.86 15.90
N ARG A 104 -22.00 0.04 16.84
CA ARG A 104 -20.60 -0.06 17.22
C ARG A 104 -19.79 -0.80 16.14
N PHE A 105 -18.55 -0.41 15.96
CA PHE A 105 -17.62 -1.11 15.11
C PHE A 105 -16.86 -2.17 15.92
N ASP A 106 -16.85 -3.40 15.43
CA ASP A 106 -16.16 -4.51 16.10
C ASP A 106 -14.68 -4.55 15.65
N TRP A 107 -13.83 -4.01 16.50
CA TRP A 107 -12.38 -3.95 16.26
C TRP A 107 -11.70 -5.31 16.45
N VAL A 108 -12.24 -6.16 17.33
CA VAL A 108 -11.67 -7.48 17.63
C VAL A 108 -11.82 -8.40 16.42
N ASP A 109 -12.96 -8.36 15.76
CA ASP A 109 -13.20 -9.11 14.53
C ASP A 109 -12.49 -8.48 13.32
N TYR A 110 -12.33 -7.16 13.29
CA TYR A 110 -11.68 -6.42 12.20
C TYR A 110 -10.18 -6.70 12.12
N ALA A 111 -9.44 -6.60 13.24
CA ALA A 111 -7.98 -6.62 13.25
C ALA A 111 -7.36 -7.90 12.65
N PRO A 112 -7.78 -9.13 13.05
CA PRO A 112 -7.21 -10.35 12.49
C PRO A 112 -7.56 -10.54 11.02
N ARG A 113 -8.78 -10.19 10.60
CA ARG A 113 -9.15 -10.26 9.17
C ARG A 113 -8.35 -9.29 8.33
N ARG A 114 -8.09 -8.10 8.85
CA ARG A 114 -7.27 -7.11 8.16
C ARG A 114 -5.82 -7.56 8.07
N PHE A 115 -5.27 -8.09 9.16
CA PHE A 115 -3.91 -8.64 9.18
C PHE A 115 -3.75 -9.72 8.10
N VAL A 116 -4.62 -10.71 8.06
CA VAL A 116 -4.55 -11.80 7.06
C VAL A 116 -4.64 -11.25 5.63
N ARG A 117 -5.52 -10.29 5.38
CA ARG A 117 -5.67 -9.66 4.05
C ARG A 117 -4.44 -8.87 3.59
N LEU A 118 -3.66 -8.32 4.51
CA LEU A 118 -2.40 -7.63 4.20
C LEU A 118 -1.23 -8.61 4.13
N TRP A 119 -1.15 -9.51 5.11
CA TRP A 119 -0.05 -10.45 5.25
C TRP A 119 -0.01 -11.48 4.12
N LEU A 120 -1.14 -12.06 3.74
CA LEU A 120 -1.18 -13.14 2.75
C LEU A 120 -0.62 -12.73 1.37
N PRO A 121 -1.02 -11.59 0.77
CA PRO A 121 -0.42 -11.13 -0.48
C PRO A 121 1.06 -10.76 -0.37
N ALA A 122 1.52 -10.36 0.83
CA ALA A 122 2.92 -10.04 1.08
C ALA A 122 3.78 -11.29 1.30
N ALA A 123 3.25 -12.27 2.03
CA ALA A 123 3.94 -13.50 2.35
C ALA A 123 4.09 -14.44 1.14
N ALA A 124 3.12 -14.47 0.24
CA ALA A 124 3.13 -15.37 -0.91
C ALA A 124 4.30 -15.14 -1.90
N PRO A 125 4.69 -13.88 -2.26
CA PRO A 125 5.84 -13.64 -3.13
C PRO A 125 7.20 -13.87 -2.46
N THR A 126 7.28 -13.86 -1.14
CA THR A 126 8.57 -13.96 -0.41
C THR A 126 9.30 -15.29 -0.69
N PRO A 127 8.66 -16.47 -0.63
CA PRO A 127 9.30 -17.73 -1.02
C PRO A 127 9.77 -17.73 -2.47
N PHE A 128 8.99 -17.12 -3.38
CA PHE A 128 9.38 -17.00 -4.78
C PHE A 128 10.64 -16.14 -4.95
N ALA A 129 10.71 -15.00 -4.25
CA ALA A 129 11.90 -14.14 -4.25
C ALA A 129 13.14 -14.88 -3.72
N VAL A 130 12.98 -15.72 -2.68
CA VAL A 130 14.06 -16.56 -2.15
C VAL A 130 14.50 -17.59 -3.17
N ILE A 131 13.58 -18.31 -3.80
CA ILE A 131 13.89 -19.28 -4.85
C ILE A 131 14.62 -18.61 -6.02
N ALA A 132 14.15 -17.45 -6.46
CA ALA A 132 14.80 -16.68 -7.52
C ALA A 132 16.24 -16.30 -7.15
N MET A 133 16.51 -15.91 -5.89
CA MET A 133 17.87 -15.62 -5.42
C MET A 133 18.78 -16.85 -5.36
N LEU A 134 18.22 -18.02 -5.08
CA LEU A 134 19.00 -19.28 -5.08
C LEU A 134 19.33 -19.74 -6.49
N LEU A 135 18.45 -19.51 -7.44
CA LEU A 135 18.63 -19.90 -8.84
C LEU A 135 19.48 -18.90 -9.63
N VAL A 136 19.37 -17.61 -9.31
CA VAL A 136 20.10 -16.52 -9.97
C VAL A 136 20.91 -15.78 -8.92
N PRO A 137 22.17 -16.16 -8.67
CA PRO A 137 23.03 -15.47 -7.73
C PRO A 137 23.16 -13.99 -8.07
N ARG A 138 22.97 -13.15 -7.09
CA ARG A 138 23.16 -11.69 -7.24
C ARG A 138 24.63 -11.36 -7.16
N SER A 139 25.07 -10.36 -7.93
CA SER A 139 26.43 -9.84 -7.89
C SER A 139 26.41 -8.37 -7.45
N GLU A 140 27.49 -7.94 -6.83
CA GLU A 140 27.75 -6.53 -6.48
C GLU A 140 28.43 -5.81 -7.65
N ASP A 141 28.00 -6.03 -8.88
CA ASP A 141 28.59 -5.36 -10.04
C ASP A 141 28.13 -3.90 -10.10
N PRO A 142 29.05 -2.93 -10.07
CA PRO A 142 28.74 -1.51 -10.22
C PRO A 142 27.98 -1.17 -11.52
N ALA A 143 28.16 -1.99 -12.56
CA ALA A 143 27.44 -1.83 -13.84
C ALA A 143 25.94 -1.98 -13.72
N LEU A 144 25.45 -2.67 -12.68
CA LEU A 144 24.02 -2.82 -12.38
C LEU A 144 23.35 -1.53 -11.88
N GLY A 145 24.15 -0.51 -11.56
CA GLY A 145 23.67 0.77 -11.07
C GLY A 145 23.35 0.79 -9.57
N HIS A 146 23.25 2.00 -9.04
CA HIS A 146 23.08 2.22 -7.60
C HIS A 146 21.80 1.60 -7.04
N TRP A 147 20.69 1.70 -7.76
CA TRP A 147 19.41 1.16 -7.29
C TRP A 147 19.46 -0.35 -7.08
N MET A 148 20.00 -1.09 -8.05
CA MET A 148 20.11 -2.55 -7.95
C MET A 148 21.04 -2.99 -6.82
N THR A 149 22.16 -2.31 -6.62
CA THR A 149 23.13 -2.67 -5.57
C THR A 149 22.58 -2.39 -4.16
N VAL A 150 21.86 -1.29 -3.96
CA VAL A 150 21.31 -0.89 -2.65
C VAL A 150 20.04 -1.67 -2.29
N THR A 151 19.15 -1.91 -3.26
CA THR A 151 17.86 -2.53 -3.00
C THR A 151 17.87 -4.05 -3.09
N HIS A 152 18.93 -4.65 -3.67
CA HIS A 152 19.03 -6.09 -3.87
C HIS A 152 20.28 -6.69 -3.19
N PRO A 153 20.30 -6.80 -1.86
CA PRO A 153 21.45 -7.31 -1.13
C PRO A 153 21.81 -8.74 -1.54
N VAL A 154 23.11 -9.03 -1.59
CA VAL A 154 23.67 -10.31 -2.07
C VAL A 154 23.45 -11.46 -1.08
N GLY A 155 23.35 -11.18 0.21
CA GLY A 155 23.29 -12.22 1.24
C GLY A 155 21.87 -12.66 1.64
N LEU A 156 21.72 -13.96 1.92
CA LEU A 156 20.51 -14.56 2.52
C LEU A 156 20.70 -14.73 4.03
N GLY A 157 20.32 -13.73 4.83
CA GLY A 157 20.27 -13.89 6.29
C GLY A 157 18.93 -14.46 6.74
N ALA A 158 18.91 -15.64 7.38
CA ALA A 158 17.68 -16.27 7.84
C ALA A 158 16.83 -15.36 8.76
N ARG A 159 17.48 -14.59 9.64
CA ARG A 159 16.82 -13.62 10.50
C ARG A 159 16.13 -12.51 9.69
N GLN A 160 16.76 -12.01 8.64
CA GLN A 160 16.18 -10.97 7.77
C GLN A 160 15.00 -11.51 6.99
N MET A 161 15.11 -12.73 6.45
CA MET A 161 14.01 -13.40 5.77
C MET A 161 12.78 -13.56 6.67
N LEU A 162 13.00 -13.99 7.92
CA LEU A 162 11.91 -14.10 8.88
C LEU A 162 11.26 -12.73 9.19
N MET A 163 12.07 -11.69 9.34
CA MET A 163 11.55 -10.34 9.58
C MET A 163 10.75 -9.80 8.38
N GLU A 164 11.23 -10.01 7.17
CA GLU A 164 10.49 -9.65 5.95
C GLU A 164 9.17 -10.43 5.87
N TYR A 165 9.21 -11.72 6.15
CA TYR A 165 8.02 -12.58 6.14
C TYR A 165 6.98 -12.15 7.17
N LEU A 166 7.42 -11.68 8.35
CA LEU A 166 6.55 -11.16 9.40
C LEU A 166 6.19 -9.68 9.23
N LEU A 167 6.58 -9.04 8.13
CA LEU A 167 6.40 -7.61 7.88
C LEU A 167 6.98 -6.73 9.00
N ILE A 168 8.09 -7.16 9.63
CA ILE A 168 8.78 -6.38 10.65
C ILE A 168 9.78 -5.44 9.96
N PRO A 169 9.72 -4.11 10.21
CA PRO A 169 10.56 -3.16 9.49
C PRO A 169 12.03 -3.36 9.82
N LYS A 170 12.86 -3.46 8.81
CA LYS A 170 14.30 -3.17 8.88
C LYS A 170 14.90 -2.89 7.51
N HIS A 171 16.02 -2.20 7.55
CA HIS A 171 16.73 -1.39 6.58
C HIS A 171 17.00 -1.93 5.17
N ALA A 172 16.70 -3.17 4.83
CA ALA A 172 16.84 -3.67 3.47
C ALA A 172 15.87 -4.83 3.26
N TYR A 173 14.92 -4.62 2.41
CA TYR A 173 14.03 -5.68 1.97
C TYR A 173 14.62 -6.36 0.73
N ARG A 174 14.56 -7.68 0.68
CA ARG A 174 14.85 -8.43 -0.54
C ARG A 174 13.74 -8.28 -1.56
N ASN A 175 12.54 -8.02 -1.07
CA ASN A 175 11.41 -7.57 -1.85
C ASN A 175 11.12 -6.12 -1.46
N THR A 176 11.58 -5.18 -2.27
CA THR A 176 11.46 -3.74 -2.02
C THR A 176 10.01 -3.27 -1.89
N VAL A 177 9.05 -3.98 -2.50
CA VAL A 177 7.62 -3.63 -2.43
C VAL A 177 7.04 -3.74 -1.02
N LEU A 178 7.67 -4.52 -0.12
CA LEU A 178 7.17 -4.77 1.22
C LEU A 178 7.17 -3.52 2.13
N TRP A 179 7.95 -2.48 1.81
CA TRP A 179 7.99 -1.27 2.63
C TRP A 179 6.63 -0.56 2.71
N SER A 180 5.91 -0.48 1.59
CA SER A 180 4.58 0.17 1.55
C SER A 180 3.51 -0.66 2.26
N LEU A 181 3.54 -1.99 2.10
CA LEU A 181 2.67 -2.91 2.84
C LEU A 181 2.88 -2.85 4.35
N HIS A 182 4.13 -2.67 4.77
CA HIS A 182 4.47 -2.47 6.18
C HIS A 182 3.84 -1.18 6.72
N ALA A 183 4.00 -0.07 6.01
CA ALA A 183 3.37 1.21 6.37
C ALA A 183 1.83 1.08 6.42
N GLU A 184 1.21 0.38 5.46
CA GLU A 184 -0.23 0.11 5.47
C GLU A 184 -0.66 -0.75 6.67
N ALA A 185 0.15 -1.74 7.06
CA ALA A 185 -0.12 -2.55 8.24
C ALA A 185 -0.08 -1.70 9.51
N ILE A 186 0.97 -0.90 9.74
CA ILE A 186 1.04 0.01 10.89
C ILE A 186 -0.18 0.93 10.91
N PHE A 187 -0.49 1.59 9.80
CA PHE A 187 -1.64 2.49 9.70
C PHE A 187 -2.94 1.78 10.07
N SER A 188 -3.14 0.55 9.62
CA SER A 188 -4.34 -0.24 9.91
C SER A 188 -4.50 -0.55 11.39
N PHE A 189 -3.40 -0.77 12.13
CA PHE A 189 -3.43 -1.02 13.58
C PHE A 189 -3.54 0.28 14.40
N VAL A 190 -3.00 1.38 13.90
CA VAL A 190 -3.11 2.70 14.56
C VAL A 190 -4.47 3.35 14.31
N LEU A 191 -5.17 2.99 13.24
CA LEU A 191 -6.47 3.57 12.87
C LEU A 191 -7.51 3.61 14.01
N PRO A 192 -7.71 2.56 14.84
CA PRO A 192 -8.63 2.62 15.96
C PRO A 192 -8.30 3.74 16.95
N LEU A 193 -7.00 3.94 17.22
CA LEU A 193 -6.52 4.99 18.10
C LEU A 193 -6.73 6.38 17.49
N MET A 194 -6.50 6.51 16.19
CA MET A 194 -6.78 7.75 15.47
C MET A 194 -8.26 8.11 15.52
N ILE A 195 -9.15 7.16 15.27
CA ILE A 195 -10.61 7.37 15.34
C ILE A 195 -11.04 7.74 16.76
N LEU A 196 -10.49 7.07 17.77
CA LEU A 196 -10.74 7.40 19.18
C LEU A 196 -10.28 8.84 19.49
N GLY A 197 -9.08 9.22 19.06
CA GLY A 197 -8.55 10.57 19.19
C GLY A 197 -9.47 11.62 18.56
N VAL A 198 -9.91 11.38 17.32
CA VAL A 198 -10.89 12.22 16.61
C VAL A 198 -12.18 12.38 17.42
N ALA A 199 -12.74 11.26 17.91
CA ALA A 199 -13.98 11.27 18.67
C ALA A 199 -13.84 12.04 20.01
N LEU A 200 -12.71 11.87 20.70
CA LEU A 200 -12.41 12.62 21.94
C LEU A 200 -12.26 14.11 21.66
N CYS A 201 -11.49 14.52 20.64
CA CYS A 201 -11.35 15.91 20.26
C CYS A 201 -12.68 16.55 19.88
N ALA A 202 -13.52 15.86 19.12
CA ALA A 202 -14.86 16.31 18.77
C ALA A 202 -15.74 16.51 20.02
N ARG A 203 -15.65 15.57 21.00
CA ARG A 203 -16.40 15.66 22.27
C ARG A 203 -15.95 16.86 23.10
N TRP A 204 -14.64 17.19 23.09
CA TRP A 204 -14.07 18.29 23.85
C TRP A 204 -14.11 19.62 23.10
N ARG A 205 -14.74 19.65 21.92
CA ARG A 205 -14.78 20.85 21.04
C ARG A 205 -13.40 21.44 20.72
N ILE A 206 -12.37 20.59 20.68
CA ILE A 206 -11.03 21.04 20.34
C ILE A 206 -10.99 21.34 18.84
N SER A 207 -10.61 22.57 18.50
CA SER A 207 -10.42 22.95 17.09
C SER A 207 -9.24 22.16 16.48
N TRP A 208 -9.46 21.56 15.33
CA TRP A 208 -8.44 20.81 14.58
C TRP A 208 -7.46 21.69 13.83
N LEU A 209 -7.90 22.91 13.50
CA LEU A 209 -7.12 23.83 12.67
C LEU A 209 -5.69 24.06 13.17
N PRO A 210 -5.43 24.33 14.47
CA PRO A 210 -4.07 24.53 14.95
C PRO A 210 -3.23 23.24 14.91
N VAL A 211 -3.85 22.05 15.05
CA VAL A 211 -3.12 20.77 14.98
C VAL A 211 -2.69 20.49 13.56
N VAL A 212 -3.55 20.72 12.59
CA VAL A 212 -3.22 20.55 11.16
C VAL A 212 -2.17 21.57 10.73
N ALA A 213 -2.29 22.84 11.19
CA ALA A 213 -1.32 23.89 10.87
C ALA A 213 0.06 23.66 11.51
N ALA A 214 0.14 22.91 12.61
CA ALA A 214 1.42 22.56 13.25
C ALA A 214 2.13 21.36 12.59
N LEU A 215 1.41 20.59 11.75
CA LEU A 215 1.92 19.41 11.06
C LEU A 215 2.21 19.68 9.55
N ALA A 216 1.87 20.84 9.05
CA ALA A 216 2.13 21.31 7.68
C ALA A 216 3.41 22.15 7.63
#